data_441075d8bf6fcd3c971c60c84f369424
#
_entry.id   441075d8bf6fcd3c971c60c84f369424
#
_cell.length_a   1.000
_cell.length_b   1.000
_cell.length_c   1.000
_cell.angle_alpha   90.00
_cell.angle_beta   90.00
_cell.angle_gamma   90.00
#
_symmetry.space_group_name_H-M   'P 1'
#
loop_
_entity.id
_entity.type
_entity.pdbx_description
1 polymer ?
#
loop_
_entity_poly.entity_id
_entity_poly.type
_entity_poly.pdbx_seq_one_letter_code
_entity_poly.pdbx_strand_id
1 'polypeptide(L)'
;MTIFSKIEAYMRDELCGKKGIPGCDVIIMQKHRELFRYHCGYSTLEERTPMTGKERYYLYSCTKPLTVAGAMRLVESGKLALDAPVSNYIPAFQNAYLIKDGKAVPPASPITVRHLFTMTAGFDYNLNREPIKKLLSQTEGHIPTVEFAKAALASPLASEPGQQFRYSICHDLLGAVIEAVAEMPFSEYQSRAIFEPLEMEHTGFLTSDKIDKSCSPLYIYNQQSNRVERTDDPYRAALHPAYESGGAGLISTVEDYIRFADAMANEGEGKNGYRLLRPETVKLIRSEQLKNFTINSDFTCAAGTGYGYGLGMRTLVSKADGQRSPLGEFGWDGAACSYVMMDAENGIAIFFATHLLSWPNLLGSAHAPIRDFTYEALGL
;
A
#
# COMPACT_ATOMS: atom_id res chain seq x y z
N MET A 1 -10.85 6.88 -32.66
CA MET A 1 -10.96 6.42 -31.26
C MET A 1 -9.59 5.91 -30.81
N THR A 2 -9.14 6.24 -29.62
CA THR A 2 -7.90 5.69 -29.07
C THR A 2 -8.08 4.20 -28.74
N ILE A 3 -7.01 3.42 -28.73
CA ILE A 3 -7.06 2.00 -28.34
C ILE A 3 -7.58 1.82 -26.89
N PHE A 4 -7.52 2.87 -26.06
CA PHE A 4 -7.99 2.90 -24.68
C PHE A 4 -9.41 3.49 -24.50
N SER A 5 -10.16 3.73 -25.58
CA SER A 5 -11.52 4.31 -25.52
C SER A 5 -12.49 3.52 -24.65
N LYS A 6 -12.24 2.21 -24.48
CA LYS A 6 -13.05 1.34 -23.62
C LYS A 6 -12.83 1.66 -22.13
N ILE A 7 -11.59 1.98 -21.71
CA ILE A 7 -11.28 2.40 -20.34
C ILE A 7 -11.91 3.76 -20.06
N GLU A 8 -11.76 4.70 -20.99
CA GLU A 8 -12.36 6.03 -20.89
C GLU A 8 -13.88 5.97 -20.72
N ALA A 9 -14.57 5.22 -21.60
CA ALA A 9 -16.00 5.03 -21.50
C ALA A 9 -16.40 4.34 -20.17
N TYR A 10 -15.64 3.33 -19.74
CA TYR A 10 -15.91 2.64 -18.48
C TYR A 10 -15.79 3.57 -17.27
N MET A 11 -14.73 4.35 -17.19
CA MET A 11 -14.52 5.30 -16.10
C MET A 11 -15.61 6.37 -16.08
N ARG A 12 -15.92 6.97 -17.23
CA ARG A 12 -16.91 8.03 -17.32
C ARG A 12 -18.33 7.53 -17.08
N ASP A 13 -18.76 6.48 -17.78
CA ASP A 13 -20.16 6.08 -17.86
C ASP A 13 -20.54 5.07 -16.77
N GLU A 14 -19.63 4.13 -16.44
CA GLU A 14 -19.90 3.13 -15.42
C GLU A 14 -19.44 3.60 -14.03
N LEU A 15 -18.17 4.02 -13.83
CA LEU A 15 -17.68 4.36 -12.51
C LEU A 15 -18.27 5.69 -12.01
N CYS A 16 -18.04 6.78 -12.70
CA CYS A 16 -18.55 8.09 -12.29
C CYS A 16 -20.05 8.24 -12.59
N GLY A 17 -20.53 7.73 -13.70
CA GLY A 17 -21.93 7.84 -14.11
C GLY A 17 -22.86 6.94 -13.30
N LYS A 18 -22.88 5.63 -13.59
CA LYS A 18 -23.87 4.72 -12.98
C LYS A 18 -23.56 4.36 -11.53
N LYS A 19 -22.28 4.15 -11.19
CA LYS A 19 -21.88 3.78 -9.82
C LYS A 19 -21.71 4.97 -8.89
N GLY A 20 -21.65 6.19 -9.43
CA GLY A 20 -21.60 7.41 -8.63
C GLY A 20 -20.29 7.60 -7.85
N ILE A 21 -19.18 7.06 -8.34
CA ILE A 21 -17.84 7.39 -7.79
C ILE A 21 -17.60 8.89 -8.00
N PRO A 22 -17.21 9.66 -6.96
CA PRO A 22 -17.11 11.11 -7.06
C PRO A 22 -16.22 11.58 -8.20
N GLY A 23 -15.03 11.02 -8.29
CA GLY A 23 -14.05 11.25 -9.35
C GLY A 23 -12.98 10.19 -9.29
N CYS A 24 -12.34 9.95 -10.42
CA CYS A 24 -11.24 8.99 -10.53
C CYS A 24 -10.24 9.43 -11.60
N ASP A 25 -9.01 8.94 -11.43
CA ASP A 25 -7.85 9.27 -12.25
C ASP A 25 -7.02 8.00 -12.50
N VAL A 26 -6.47 7.85 -13.70
CA VAL A 26 -5.64 6.72 -14.09
C VAL A 26 -4.52 7.14 -15.02
N ILE A 27 -3.33 6.56 -14.79
CA ILE A 27 -2.22 6.57 -15.75
C ILE A 27 -1.79 5.13 -16.02
N ILE A 28 -1.53 4.85 -17.31
CA ILE A 28 -0.99 3.58 -17.79
C ILE A 28 0.33 3.85 -18.48
N MET A 29 1.38 3.18 -18.00
CA MET A 29 2.73 3.21 -18.58
C MET A 29 3.07 1.87 -19.19
N GLN A 30 3.93 1.87 -20.21
CA GLN A 30 4.63 0.68 -20.69
C GLN A 30 6.06 1.05 -21.08
N LYS A 31 7.03 0.36 -20.50
CA LYS A 31 8.45 0.55 -20.82
C LYS A 31 8.84 2.04 -20.84
N HIS A 32 8.56 2.72 -19.73
CA HIS A 32 8.80 4.16 -19.50
C HIS A 32 8.02 5.13 -20.38
N ARG A 33 7.04 4.65 -21.15
CA ARG A 33 6.19 5.50 -21.98
C ARG A 33 4.80 5.58 -21.41
N GLU A 34 4.28 6.79 -21.21
CA GLU A 34 2.87 7.00 -20.93
C GLU A 34 2.06 6.62 -22.17
N LEU A 35 1.18 5.64 -22.02
CA LEU A 35 0.30 5.17 -23.08
C LEU A 35 -1.07 5.81 -22.98
N PHE A 36 -1.52 6.04 -21.75
CA PHE A 36 -2.86 6.54 -21.48
C PHE A 36 -2.91 7.29 -20.17
N ARG A 37 -3.64 8.41 -20.17
CA ARG A 37 -4.01 9.20 -19.00
C ARG A 37 -5.45 9.63 -19.15
N TYR A 38 -6.24 9.45 -18.11
CA TYR A 38 -7.62 9.90 -18.11
C TYR A 38 -8.12 10.14 -16.70
N HIS A 39 -8.88 11.21 -16.51
CA HIS A 39 -9.58 11.51 -15.27
C HIS A 39 -11.00 11.95 -15.59
N CYS A 40 -11.93 11.72 -14.68
CA CYS A 40 -13.32 12.14 -14.82
C CYS A 40 -14.01 12.29 -13.48
N GLY A 41 -15.18 12.92 -13.48
CA GLY A 41 -15.94 13.23 -12.27
C GLY A 41 -15.48 14.52 -11.61
N TYR A 42 -15.64 14.58 -10.30
CA TYR A 42 -15.46 15.78 -9.51
C TYR A 42 -14.46 15.54 -8.37
N SER A 43 -13.61 16.52 -8.11
CA SER A 43 -12.75 16.55 -6.92
C SER A 43 -13.56 16.90 -5.66
N THR A 44 -14.62 17.72 -5.80
CA THR A 44 -15.63 17.97 -4.76
C THR A 44 -17.03 17.80 -5.34
N LEU A 45 -17.88 17.01 -4.67
CA LEU A 45 -19.26 16.79 -5.12
C LEU A 45 -20.15 17.98 -4.83
N GLU A 46 -19.92 18.65 -3.71
CA GLU A 46 -20.74 19.77 -3.23
C GLU A 46 -20.69 20.94 -4.20
N GLU A 47 -19.49 21.35 -4.60
CA GLU A 47 -19.26 22.43 -5.56
C GLU A 47 -19.22 21.95 -7.02
N ARG A 48 -19.26 20.65 -7.25
CA ARG A 48 -19.08 20.04 -8.56
C ARG A 48 -17.82 20.49 -9.27
N THR A 49 -16.71 20.61 -8.49
CA THR A 49 -15.41 21.02 -9.03
C THR A 49 -14.86 19.88 -9.89
N PRO A 50 -14.65 20.07 -11.20
CA PRO A 50 -14.15 19.02 -12.05
C PRO A 50 -12.77 18.52 -11.61
N MET A 51 -12.50 17.23 -11.84
CA MET A 51 -11.16 16.67 -11.72
C MET A 51 -10.20 17.35 -12.69
N THR A 52 -8.95 17.51 -12.28
CA THR A 52 -7.87 18.15 -13.05
C THR A 52 -6.75 17.19 -13.44
N GLY A 53 -6.70 15.99 -12.81
CA GLY A 53 -5.60 15.04 -12.93
C GLY A 53 -4.35 15.45 -12.12
N LYS A 54 -4.50 16.43 -11.21
CA LYS A 54 -3.44 16.90 -10.29
C LYS A 54 -3.80 16.72 -8.83
N GLU A 55 -4.90 16.04 -8.56
CA GLU A 55 -5.40 15.79 -7.22
C GLU A 55 -4.39 14.96 -6.41
N ARG A 56 -4.27 15.29 -5.13
CA ARG A 56 -3.52 14.48 -4.16
C ARG A 56 -4.51 13.57 -3.42
N TYR A 57 -4.11 12.32 -3.30
CA TYR A 57 -4.93 11.26 -2.73
C TYR A 57 -4.28 10.69 -1.47
N TYR A 58 -5.10 10.32 -0.50
CA TYR A 58 -4.68 9.47 0.60
C TYR A 58 -4.45 8.05 0.06
N LEU A 59 -3.21 7.59 0.06
CA LEU A 59 -2.84 6.32 -0.53
C LEU A 59 -3.31 5.11 0.29
N TYR A 60 -3.48 5.30 1.60
CA TYR A 60 -3.73 4.18 2.51
C TYR A 60 -2.76 3.03 2.21
N SER A 61 -3.26 1.82 2.02
CA SER A 61 -2.40 0.65 1.86
C SER A 61 -1.56 0.63 0.59
N CYS A 62 -1.79 1.51 -0.38
CA CYS A 62 -0.82 1.77 -1.46
C CYS A 62 0.48 2.44 -0.94
N THR A 63 0.59 2.81 0.33
CA THR A 63 1.84 3.15 1.01
C THR A 63 2.78 1.94 1.10
N LYS A 64 2.24 0.73 1.28
CA LYS A 64 3.01 -0.49 1.55
C LYS A 64 4.07 -0.83 0.50
N PRO A 65 3.80 -0.76 -0.81
CA PRO A 65 4.81 -0.99 -1.83
C PRO A 65 6.03 -0.08 -1.72
N LEU A 66 5.82 1.20 -1.39
CA LEU A 66 6.90 2.17 -1.20
C LEU A 66 7.73 1.86 0.07
N THR A 67 7.07 1.50 1.17
CA THR A 67 7.75 1.04 2.39
C THR A 67 8.60 -0.21 2.14
N VAL A 68 8.05 -1.16 1.40
CA VAL A 68 8.75 -2.38 0.98
C VAL A 68 9.99 -2.05 0.16
N ALA A 69 9.87 -1.19 -0.85
CA ALA A 69 11.00 -0.79 -1.68
C ALA A 69 12.10 -0.11 -0.85
N GLY A 70 11.74 0.79 0.09
CA GLY A 70 12.68 1.41 1.01
C GLY A 70 13.44 0.40 1.87
N ALA A 71 12.72 -0.56 2.47
CA ALA A 71 13.34 -1.64 3.25
C ALA A 71 14.25 -2.53 2.39
N MET A 72 13.84 -2.87 1.15
CA MET A 72 14.65 -3.69 0.25
C MET A 72 15.93 -3.00 -0.21
N ARG A 73 15.97 -1.67 -0.29
CA ARG A 73 17.24 -0.93 -0.49
C ARG A 73 18.23 -1.15 0.67
N LEU A 74 17.72 -1.21 1.90
CA LEU A 74 18.57 -1.54 3.05
C LEU A 74 19.02 -3.01 3.01
N VAL A 75 18.19 -3.91 2.50
CA VAL A 75 18.59 -5.30 2.26
C VAL A 75 19.70 -5.38 1.21
N GLU A 76 19.54 -4.68 0.09
CA GLU A 76 20.57 -4.64 -0.98
C GLU A 76 21.91 -4.07 -0.53
N SER A 77 21.88 -3.11 0.39
CA SER A 77 23.10 -2.52 0.97
C SER A 77 23.70 -3.35 2.10
N GLY A 78 23.08 -4.50 2.48
CA GLY A 78 23.54 -5.35 3.56
C GLY A 78 23.28 -4.81 4.98
N LYS A 79 22.59 -3.68 5.11
CA LYS A 79 22.24 -3.08 6.42
C LYS A 79 21.05 -3.77 7.09
N LEU A 80 20.20 -4.44 6.32
CA LEU A 80 19.02 -5.17 6.78
C LEU A 80 19.08 -6.61 6.24
N ALA A 81 18.77 -7.60 7.07
CA ALA A 81 18.69 -8.99 6.65
C ALA A 81 17.26 -9.53 6.84
N LEU A 82 16.68 -10.12 5.77
CA LEU A 82 15.28 -10.60 5.78
C LEU A 82 15.00 -11.62 6.88
N ASP A 83 15.93 -12.54 7.13
CA ASP A 83 15.73 -13.63 8.07
C ASP A 83 16.31 -13.36 9.46
N ALA A 84 16.86 -12.15 9.66
CA ALA A 84 17.32 -11.71 10.97
C ALA A 84 16.12 -11.42 11.90
N PRO A 85 16.23 -11.70 13.20
CA PRO A 85 15.29 -11.22 14.21
C PRO A 85 15.17 -9.69 14.18
N VAL A 86 13.95 -9.17 14.23
CA VAL A 86 13.70 -7.72 14.30
C VAL A 86 14.36 -7.11 15.54
N SER A 87 14.51 -7.90 16.60
CA SER A 87 15.20 -7.50 17.85
C SER A 87 16.68 -7.12 17.65
N ASN A 88 17.31 -7.51 16.54
CA ASN A 88 18.67 -7.07 16.21
C ASN A 88 18.70 -5.58 15.86
N TYR A 89 17.60 -5.00 15.42
CA TYR A 89 17.45 -3.60 15.00
C TYR A 89 16.66 -2.79 16.01
N ILE A 90 15.63 -3.38 16.61
CA ILE A 90 14.80 -2.79 17.66
C ILE A 90 14.74 -3.79 18.83
N PRO A 91 15.60 -3.65 19.87
CA PRO A 91 15.71 -4.61 20.97
C PRO A 91 14.39 -4.92 21.69
N ALA A 92 13.44 -3.98 21.69
CA ALA A 92 12.13 -4.17 22.32
C ALA A 92 11.37 -5.40 21.79
N PHE A 93 11.64 -5.86 20.56
CA PHE A 93 11.00 -7.05 19.96
C PHE A 93 11.35 -8.36 20.69
N GLN A 94 12.36 -8.38 21.54
CA GLN A 94 12.64 -9.53 22.44
C GLN A 94 11.53 -9.76 23.46
N ASN A 95 10.74 -8.72 23.78
CA ASN A 95 9.66 -8.77 24.76
C ASN A 95 8.29 -9.12 24.14
N ALA A 96 8.23 -9.48 22.88
CA ALA A 96 7.00 -9.95 22.24
C ALA A 96 6.45 -11.19 22.96
N TYR A 97 5.13 -11.25 23.14
CA TYR A 97 4.51 -12.34 23.88
C TYR A 97 3.12 -12.70 23.33
N LEU A 98 2.68 -13.90 23.65
CA LEU A 98 1.31 -14.38 23.43
C LEU A 98 0.62 -14.65 24.76
N ILE A 99 -0.70 -14.80 24.73
CA ILE A 99 -1.45 -15.33 25.86
C ILE A 99 -1.83 -16.78 25.56
N LYS A 100 -1.31 -17.72 26.38
CA LYS A 100 -1.67 -19.14 26.36
C LYS A 100 -2.16 -19.54 27.74
N ASP A 101 -3.34 -20.12 27.82
CA ASP A 101 -3.97 -20.53 29.10
C ASP A 101 -4.00 -19.41 30.14
N GLY A 102 -4.28 -18.16 29.69
CA GLY A 102 -4.33 -16.96 30.52
C GLY A 102 -2.97 -16.43 31.01
N LYS A 103 -1.85 -16.98 30.52
CA LYS A 103 -0.49 -16.57 30.89
C LYS A 103 0.26 -15.98 29.70
N ALA A 104 1.05 -14.94 29.97
CA ALA A 104 1.98 -14.41 29.01
C ALA A 104 3.14 -15.39 28.80
N VAL A 105 3.37 -15.78 27.54
CA VAL A 105 4.46 -16.67 27.13
C VAL A 105 5.20 -16.06 25.94
N PRO A 106 6.53 -16.24 25.84
CA PRO A 106 7.26 -15.81 24.64
C PRO A 106 6.82 -16.62 23.41
N PRO A 107 6.93 -16.08 22.19
CA PRO A 107 6.70 -16.85 20.99
C PRO A 107 7.72 -17.99 20.83
N ALA A 108 7.33 -19.05 20.14
CA ALA A 108 8.19 -20.22 19.90
C ALA A 108 9.42 -19.89 19.02
N SER A 109 9.31 -18.86 18.19
CA SER A 109 10.41 -18.32 17.36
C SER A 109 10.41 -16.79 17.39
N PRO A 110 11.56 -16.14 17.18
CA PRO A 110 11.61 -14.69 17.11
C PRO A 110 10.84 -14.15 15.91
N ILE A 111 10.33 -12.93 16.03
CA ILE A 111 9.81 -12.19 14.90
C ILE A 111 10.98 -11.81 13.98
N THR A 112 10.98 -12.25 12.74
CA THR A 112 11.97 -11.87 11.73
C THR A 112 11.50 -10.70 10.88
N VAL A 113 12.43 -10.04 10.20
CA VAL A 113 12.12 -8.97 9.24
C VAL A 113 11.21 -9.52 8.12
N ARG A 114 11.46 -10.73 7.63
CA ARG A 114 10.59 -11.40 6.65
C ARG A 114 9.14 -11.53 7.13
N HIS A 115 8.93 -11.83 8.41
CA HIS A 115 7.56 -11.89 8.96
C HIS A 115 6.83 -10.55 8.87
N LEU A 116 7.53 -9.42 8.98
CA LEU A 116 6.93 -8.08 8.77
C LEU A 116 6.55 -7.87 7.30
N PHE A 117 7.43 -8.21 6.37
CA PHE A 117 7.14 -8.13 4.93
C PHE A 117 5.93 -8.99 4.55
N THR A 118 5.83 -10.19 5.10
CA THR A 118 4.84 -11.20 4.67
C THR A 118 3.55 -11.18 5.49
N MET A 119 3.34 -10.20 6.38
CA MET A 119 2.16 -10.12 7.26
C MET A 119 1.97 -11.36 8.13
N THR A 120 3.07 -12.00 8.55
CA THR A 120 3.04 -13.23 9.34
C THR A 120 3.68 -13.06 10.73
N ALA A 121 3.92 -11.83 11.16
CA ALA A 121 4.56 -11.54 12.46
C ALA A 121 3.64 -11.73 13.67
N GLY A 122 2.35 -12.01 13.47
CA GLY A 122 1.38 -12.23 14.56
C GLY A 122 0.70 -10.97 15.08
N PHE A 123 0.87 -9.82 14.45
CA PHE A 123 0.13 -8.59 14.77
C PHE A 123 -1.26 -8.55 14.12
N ASP A 124 -2.09 -7.61 14.54
CA ASP A 124 -3.37 -7.25 13.94
C ASP A 124 -3.47 -5.73 13.69
N TYR A 125 -4.62 -5.25 13.21
CA TYR A 125 -4.92 -3.82 13.00
C TYR A 125 -5.68 -3.17 14.16
N ASN A 126 -5.69 -3.77 15.36
CA ASN A 126 -6.37 -3.17 16.50
C ASN A 126 -5.55 -2.03 17.13
N LEU A 127 -5.64 -0.85 16.57
CA LEU A 127 -5.00 0.37 17.08
C LEU A 127 -5.70 0.94 18.32
N ASN A 128 -6.86 0.41 18.72
CA ASN A 128 -7.58 0.80 19.93
C ASN A 128 -7.04 0.15 21.21
N ARG A 129 -5.86 -0.45 21.16
CA ARG A 129 -5.18 -1.02 22.34
C ARG A 129 -4.65 0.08 23.24
N GLU A 130 -4.79 -0.09 24.58
CA GLU A 130 -4.43 0.95 25.54
C GLU A 130 -3.00 1.49 25.43
N PRO A 131 -1.95 0.69 25.19
CA PRO A 131 -0.60 1.24 25.03
C PRO A 131 -0.48 2.20 23.85
N ILE A 132 -1.12 1.88 22.72
CA ILE A 132 -1.12 2.73 21.51
C ILE A 132 -1.92 4.00 21.79
N LYS A 133 -3.16 3.88 22.32
CA LYS A 133 -3.99 5.04 22.69
C LYS A 133 -3.26 5.98 23.64
N LYS A 134 -2.63 5.42 24.66
CA LYS A 134 -1.87 6.21 25.64
C LYS A 134 -0.74 6.97 24.97
N LEU A 135 0.04 6.32 24.11
CA LEU A 135 1.10 6.98 23.34
C LEU A 135 0.53 8.15 22.52
N LEU A 136 -0.50 7.89 21.73
CA LEU A 136 -1.11 8.87 20.83
C LEU A 136 -1.76 10.04 21.60
N SER A 137 -2.34 9.80 22.78
CA SER A 137 -2.97 10.84 23.60
C SER A 137 -2.00 11.71 24.41
N GLN A 138 -0.80 11.19 24.67
CA GLN A 138 0.22 11.88 25.48
C GLN A 138 1.22 12.68 24.64
N THR A 139 1.18 12.53 23.33
CA THR A 139 2.15 13.16 22.44
C THR A 139 1.48 14.26 21.65
N GLU A 140 1.95 15.50 21.82
CA GLU A 140 1.65 16.62 20.93
C GLU A 140 2.72 16.63 19.83
N GLY A 141 2.31 16.44 18.56
CA GLY A 141 3.21 16.50 17.42
C GLY A 141 3.70 15.14 16.92
N HIS A 142 4.95 15.07 16.47
CA HIS A 142 5.51 13.91 15.80
C HIS A 142 6.01 12.85 16.79
N ILE A 143 5.61 11.60 16.53
CA ILE A 143 6.07 10.41 17.26
C ILE A 143 7.03 9.64 16.36
N PRO A 144 8.27 9.35 16.79
CA PRO A 144 9.13 8.44 16.06
C PRO A 144 8.44 7.09 15.83
N THR A 145 8.57 6.53 14.63
CA THR A 145 7.89 5.27 14.27
C THR A 145 8.35 4.11 15.15
N VAL A 146 9.59 4.16 15.66
CA VAL A 146 10.12 3.21 16.66
C VAL A 146 9.32 3.25 17.97
N GLU A 147 8.86 4.39 18.43
CA GLU A 147 8.05 4.49 19.65
C GLU A 147 6.65 3.88 19.45
N PHE A 148 6.06 4.08 18.27
CA PHE A 148 4.83 3.38 17.89
C PHE A 148 5.01 1.85 17.94
N ALA A 149 6.12 1.33 17.40
CA ALA A 149 6.44 -0.09 17.42
C ALA A 149 6.57 -0.63 18.87
N LYS A 150 7.21 0.11 19.77
CA LYS A 150 7.30 -0.25 21.21
C LYS A 150 5.92 -0.30 21.87
N ALA A 151 5.04 0.65 21.56
CA ALA A 151 3.67 0.64 22.11
C ALA A 151 2.85 -0.54 21.57
N ALA A 152 3.01 -0.91 20.28
CA ALA A 152 2.35 -2.08 19.71
C ALA A 152 2.78 -3.39 20.40
N LEU A 153 4.07 -3.52 20.75
CA LEU A 153 4.64 -4.68 21.46
C LEU A 153 4.16 -4.83 22.90
N ALA A 154 3.64 -3.78 23.52
CA ALA A 154 3.06 -3.85 24.86
C ALA A 154 1.71 -4.60 24.90
N SER A 155 1.24 -5.07 23.75
CA SER A 155 0.05 -5.92 23.62
C SER A 155 0.43 -7.32 23.12
N PRO A 156 -0.32 -8.38 23.49
CA PRO A 156 -0.01 -9.74 23.05
C PRO A 156 -0.16 -9.86 21.52
N LEU A 157 0.69 -10.70 20.93
CA LEU A 157 0.52 -11.14 19.55
C LEU A 157 -0.79 -11.94 19.41
N ALA A 158 -1.44 -11.84 18.27
CA ALA A 158 -2.66 -12.58 17.96
C ALA A 158 -2.38 -14.00 17.46
N SER A 159 -1.14 -14.30 17.02
CA SER A 159 -0.69 -15.63 16.59
C SER A 159 0.83 -15.77 16.72
N GLU A 160 1.32 -17.00 16.68
CA GLU A 160 2.76 -17.28 16.57
C GLU A 160 3.35 -16.68 15.29
N PRO A 161 4.53 -16.06 15.35
CA PRO A 161 5.24 -15.60 14.16
C PRO A 161 5.49 -16.74 13.17
N GLY A 162 5.26 -16.46 11.87
CA GLY A 162 5.48 -17.41 10.79
C GLY A 162 4.41 -18.49 10.62
N GLN A 163 3.31 -18.48 11.38
CA GLN A 163 2.30 -19.55 11.28
C GLN A 163 1.13 -19.22 10.35
N GLN A 164 0.69 -17.97 10.30
CA GLN A 164 -0.46 -17.59 9.48
C GLN A 164 -0.31 -16.16 8.96
N PHE A 165 -0.91 -15.92 7.80
CA PHE A 165 -1.10 -14.57 7.29
C PHE A 165 -2.16 -13.85 8.13
N ARG A 166 -1.85 -12.63 8.54
CA ARG A 166 -2.78 -11.70 9.19
C ARG A 166 -2.50 -10.29 8.70
N TYR A 167 -3.44 -9.74 7.96
CA TYR A 167 -3.32 -8.35 7.51
C TYR A 167 -3.28 -7.41 8.71
N SER A 168 -2.23 -6.60 8.83
CA SER A 168 -1.90 -5.94 10.11
C SER A 168 -0.98 -4.73 9.95
N ILE A 169 -0.57 -4.18 11.10
CA ILE A 169 0.40 -3.10 11.23
C ILE A 169 1.85 -3.51 10.87
N CYS A 170 2.07 -4.68 10.29
CA CYS A 170 3.43 -5.16 10.01
C CYS A 170 4.28 -4.17 9.20
N HIS A 171 3.69 -3.44 8.26
CA HIS A 171 4.45 -2.46 7.47
C HIS A 171 4.67 -1.14 8.22
N ASP A 172 3.86 -0.80 9.21
CA ASP A 172 4.17 0.27 10.15
C ASP A 172 5.42 -0.09 10.96
N LEU A 173 5.48 -1.35 11.44
CA LEU A 173 6.64 -1.88 12.14
C LEU A 173 7.87 -2.00 11.23
N LEU A 174 7.67 -2.28 9.94
CA LEU A 174 8.74 -2.26 8.95
C LEU A 174 9.28 -0.84 8.74
N GLY A 175 8.41 0.18 8.76
CA GLY A 175 8.80 1.59 8.80
C GLY A 175 9.69 1.92 10.01
N ALA A 176 9.33 1.40 11.18
CA ALA A 176 10.15 1.54 12.39
C ALA A 176 11.53 0.86 12.26
N VAL A 177 11.59 -0.30 11.60
CA VAL A 177 12.87 -0.97 11.29
C VAL A 177 13.72 -0.12 10.34
N ILE A 178 13.10 0.47 9.31
CA ILE A 178 13.81 1.38 8.39
C ILE A 178 14.37 2.58 9.17
N GLU A 179 13.56 3.23 10.01
CA GLU A 179 13.98 4.37 10.84
C GLU A 179 15.17 4.00 11.73
N ALA A 180 15.11 2.85 12.41
CA ALA A 180 16.18 2.39 13.28
C ALA A 180 17.48 2.05 12.52
N VAL A 181 17.39 1.42 11.34
CA VAL A 181 18.55 1.02 10.54
C VAL A 181 19.16 2.18 9.78
N ALA A 182 18.35 3.12 9.33
CA ALA A 182 18.79 4.31 8.60
C ALA A 182 19.31 5.43 9.54
N GLU A 183 19.00 5.35 10.84
CA GLU A 183 19.35 6.37 11.85
C GLU A 183 18.83 7.77 11.48
N MET A 184 17.66 7.82 10.85
CA MET A 184 16.97 9.06 10.48
C MET A 184 15.45 8.84 10.44
N PRO A 185 14.62 9.90 10.48
CA PRO A 185 13.16 9.78 10.35
C PRO A 185 12.76 8.97 9.12
N PHE A 186 11.72 8.17 9.25
CA PHE A 186 11.28 7.28 8.18
C PHE A 186 10.91 8.05 6.90
N SER A 187 10.22 9.20 7.06
CA SER A 187 9.87 10.09 5.94
C SER A 187 11.10 10.62 5.20
N GLU A 188 12.13 11.03 5.94
CA GLU A 188 13.38 11.53 5.37
C GLU A 188 14.11 10.45 4.58
N TYR A 189 14.16 9.22 5.13
CA TYR A 189 14.73 8.09 4.41
C TYR A 189 13.96 7.80 3.11
N GLN A 190 12.63 7.76 3.15
CA GLN A 190 11.82 7.51 1.96
C GLN A 190 11.99 8.60 0.90
N SER A 191 12.05 9.88 1.32
CA SER A 191 12.31 11.00 0.42
C SER A 191 13.61 10.81 -0.33
N ARG A 192 14.72 10.64 0.40
CA ARG A 192 16.06 10.50 -0.17
C ARG A 192 16.25 9.22 -1.00
N ALA A 193 15.61 8.13 -0.56
CA ALA A 193 15.81 6.82 -1.18
C ALA A 193 14.90 6.56 -2.39
N ILE A 194 13.72 7.17 -2.44
CA ILE A 194 12.68 6.88 -3.43
C ILE A 194 12.13 8.14 -4.07
N PHE A 195 11.58 9.10 -3.27
CA PHE A 195 10.77 10.17 -3.83
C PHE A 195 11.60 11.14 -4.65
N GLU A 196 12.69 11.68 -4.10
CA GLU A 196 13.58 12.60 -4.81
C GLU A 196 14.20 11.96 -6.06
N PRO A 197 14.81 10.73 -5.98
CA PRO A 197 15.40 10.11 -7.15
C PRO A 197 14.42 9.75 -8.26
N LEU A 198 13.14 9.49 -7.93
CA LEU A 198 12.08 9.22 -8.91
C LEU A 198 11.27 10.48 -9.25
N GLU A 199 11.68 11.66 -8.76
CA GLU A 199 11.02 12.96 -9.03
C GLU A 199 9.55 12.98 -8.57
N MET A 200 9.24 12.34 -7.44
CA MET A 200 7.90 12.26 -6.84
C MET A 200 7.66 13.44 -5.89
N GLU A 201 7.58 14.65 -6.45
CA GLU A 201 7.62 15.91 -5.71
C GLU A 201 6.39 16.18 -4.83
N HIS A 202 5.28 15.52 -5.12
CA HIS A 202 4.00 15.67 -4.42
C HIS A 202 3.66 14.47 -3.52
N THR A 203 4.66 13.61 -3.26
CA THR A 203 4.52 12.42 -2.41
C THR A 203 5.16 12.65 -1.05
N GLY A 204 4.47 12.29 0.02
CA GLY A 204 5.00 12.42 1.38
C GLY A 204 4.05 11.90 2.44
N PHE A 205 4.51 11.89 3.70
CA PHE A 205 3.66 11.53 4.83
C PHE A 205 2.80 12.70 5.27
N LEU A 206 1.59 12.38 5.71
CA LEU A 206 0.76 13.34 6.44
C LEU A 206 1.46 13.70 7.75
N THR A 207 1.66 14.98 7.97
CA THR A 207 2.12 15.52 9.25
C THR A 207 1.01 16.29 9.92
N SER A 208 1.02 16.40 11.26
CA SER A 208 -0.01 17.08 12.05
C SER A 208 -0.28 18.52 11.62
N ASP A 209 0.75 19.20 11.14
CA ASP A 209 0.68 20.61 10.73
C ASP A 209 0.22 20.82 9.28
N LYS A 210 0.14 19.73 8.52
CA LYS A 210 -0.19 19.75 7.10
C LYS A 210 -1.28 18.73 6.78
N ILE A 211 -2.44 18.87 7.40
CA ILE A 211 -3.66 18.41 6.75
C ILE A 211 -3.75 19.27 5.50
N ASP A 212 -3.13 18.75 4.47
CA ASP A 212 -2.94 19.51 3.26
C ASP A 212 -4.31 19.71 2.64
N LYS A 213 -4.80 20.97 2.71
CA LYS A 213 -6.03 21.38 2.03
C LYS A 213 -5.98 21.11 0.52
N SER A 214 -4.80 20.74 0.01
CA SER A 214 -4.60 20.33 -1.39
C SER A 214 -4.99 18.88 -1.66
N CYS A 215 -5.22 18.05 -0.63
CA CYS A 215 -5.76 16.70 -0.83
C CYS A 215 -7.25 16.77 -1.17
N SER A 216 -7.68 15.95 -2.13
CA SER A 216 -9.11 15.76 -2.38
C SER A 216 -9.82 15.34 -1.10
N PRO A 217 -10.98 15.93 -0.78
CA PRO A 217 -11.77 15.51 0.37
C PRO A 217 -12.17 14.05 0.21
N LEU A 218 -12.29 13.35 1.33
CA LEU A 218 -12.72 11.96 1.33
C LEU A 218 -14.24 11.86 1.32
N TYR A 219 -14.72 10.83 0.63
CA TYR A 219 -16.11 10.41 0.63
C TYR A 219 -16.21 8.97 1.13
N ILE A 220 -17.35 8.61 1.66
CA ILE A 220 -17.66 7.25 2.08
C ILE A 220 -18.96 6.78 1.45
N TYR A 221 -18.95 5.54 0.96
CA TYR A 221 -20.19 4.91 0.54
C TYR A 221 -20.95 4.37 1.74
N ASN A 222 -22.11 4.95 1.99
CA ASN A 222 -23.01 4.53 3.04
C ASN A 222 -23.95 3.44 2.51
N GLN A 223 -23.72 2.20 2.95
CA GLN A 223 -24.50 1.04 2.50
C GLN A 223 -25.99 1.11 2.90
N GLN A 224 -26.33 1.80 4.00
CA GLN A 224 -27.72 1.89 4.46
C GLN A 224 -28.52 2.87 3.62
N SER A 225 -27.93 4.04 3.29
CA SER A 225 -28.57 5.07 2.47
C SER A 225 -28.38 4.84 0.97
N ASN A 226 -27.46 3.95 0.57
CA ASN A 226 -26.99 3.76 -0.81
C ASN A 226 -26.52 5.08 -1.44
N ARG A 227 -25.78 5.89 -0.67
CA ARG A 227 -25.26 7.19 -1.08
C ARG A 227 -23.80 7.35 -0.79
N VAL A 228 -23.16 8.22 -1.58
CA VAL A 228 -21.81 8.71 -1.32
C VAL A 228 -21.94 10.02 -0.53
N GLU A 229 -21.27 10.09 0.60
CA GLU A 229 -21.34 11.20 1.55
C GLU A 229 -19.91 11.64 1.88
N ARG A 230 -19.70 12.96 2.05
CA ARG A 230 -18.41 13.47 2.53
C ARG A 230 -18.15 12.99 3.95
N THR A 231 -16.90 12.67 4.26
CA THR A 231 -16.51 12.22 5.59
C THR A 231 -15.23 12.88 6.05
N ASP A 232 -15.16 13.14 7.36
CA ASP A 232 -13.90 13.34 8.06
C ASP A 232 -13.34 11.96 8.34
N ASP A 233 -12.44 11.49 7.51
CA ASP A 233 -11.92 10.14 7.41
C ASP A 233 -12.01 9.30 8.71
N PRO A 234 -12.86 8.26 8.77
CA PRO A 234 -13.01 7.40 9.96
C PRO A 234 -11.74 6.62 10.30
N TYR A 235 -10.84 6.45 9.32
CA TYR A 235 -9.54 5.79 9.51
C TYR A 235 -8.45 6.77 9.93
N ARG A 236 -8.68 8.06 9.88
CA ARG A 236 -7.73 9.09 10.31
C ARG A 236 -7.42 9.01 11.79
N ALA A 237 -8.42 8.68 12.60
CA ALA A 237 -8.21 8.41 14.02
C ALA A 237 -7.34 7.16 14.26
N ALA A 238 -7.35 6.23 13.30
CA ALA A 238 -6.52 5.02 13.33
C ALA A 238 -5.12 5.25 12.71
N LEU A 239 -5.01 6.23 11.80
CA LEU A 239 -3.75 6.64 11.17
C LEU A 239 -3.32 8.00 11.74
N HIS A 240 -3.14 8.06 13.04
CA HIS A 240 -2.86 9.32 13.71
C HIS A 240 -1.71 10.06 13.01
N PRO A 241 -1.89 11.34 12.61
CA PRO A 241 -0.89 12.09 11.84
C PRO A 241 0.41 12.33 12.62
N ALA A 242 0.43 12.00 13.90
CA ALA A 242 1.61 12.14 14.73
C ALA A 242 2.70 11.11 14.43
N TYR A 243 2.41 10.00 13.73
CA TYR A 243 3.44 9.04 13.33
C TYR A 243 3.39 8.72 11.83
N GLU A 244 4.53 8.38 11.27
CA GLU A 244 4.71 8.08 9.85
C GLU A 244 4.33 6.62 9.58
N SER A 245 3.05 6.39 9.23
CA SER A 245 2.56 5.02 8.99
C SER A 245 3.14 4.44 7.70
N GLY A 246 4.02 3.46 7.81
CA GLY A 246 4.53 2.68 6.69
C GLY A 246 3.47 1.78 6.05
N GLY A 247 2.35 1.57 6.73
CA GLY A 247 1.22 0.79 6.23
C GLY A 247 0.19 1.62 5.46
N ALA A 248 0.10 2.95 5.70
CA ALA A 248 -1.03 3.72 5.16
C ALA A 248 -0.86 5.24 5.14
N GLY A 249 0.28 5.79 5.56
CA GLY A 249 0.42 7.22 5.89
C GLY A 249 0.77 8.15 4.73
N LEU A 250 1.01 7.64 3.52
CA LEU A 250 1.40 8.49 2.40
C LEU A 250 0.21 9.15 1.71
N ILE A 251 0.48 10.34 1.20
CA ILE A 251 -0.32 11.03 0.19
C ILE A 251 0.51 11.16 -1.08
N SER A 252 -0.15 11.13 -2.25
CA SER A 252 0.51 11.27 -3.55
C SER A 252 -0.46 11.73 -4.63
N THR A 253 0.06 12.09 -5.79
CA THR A 253 -0.68 12.23 -7.03
C THR A 253 -0.59 10.96 -7.87
N VAL A 254 -1.46 10.80 -8.88
CA VAL A 254 -1.35 9.69 -9.83
C VAL A 254 -0.07 9.81 -10.67
N GLU A 255 0.33 11.05 -11.00
CA GLU A 255 1.59 11.38 -11.70
C GLU A 255 2.83 10.87 -10.95
N ASP A 256 2.92 11.13 -9.64
CA ASP A 256 4.08 10.73 -8.85
C ASP A 256 4.11 9.22 -8.65
N TYR A 257 2.97 8.65 -8.24
CA TYR A 257 2.93 7.23 -7.90
C TYR A 257 3.22 6.32 -9.10
N ILE A 258 2.78 6.72 -10.30
CA ILE A 258 3.05 5.94 -11.52
C ILE A 258 4.55 5.86 -11.84
N ARG A 259 5.37 6.85 -11.45
CA ARG A 259 6.82 6.82 -11.63
C ARG A 259 7.47 5.69 -10.83
N PHE A 260 7.01 5.49 -9.59
CA PHE A 260 7.41 4.34 -8.79
C PHE A 260 6.93 3.02 -9.40
N ALA A 261 5.66 2.95 -9.78
CA ALA A 261 5.09 1.73 -10.36
C ALA A 261 5.77 1.37 -11.69
N ASP A 262 6.09 2.36 -12.53
CA ASP A 262 6.83 2.18 -13.78
C ASP A 262 8.26 1.66 -13.51
N ALA A 263 8.96 2.21 -12.52
CA ALA A 263 10.27 1.70 -12.12
C ALA A 263 10.20 0.23 -11.70
N MET A 264 9.22 -0.14 -10.90
CA MET A 264 9.04 -1.53 -10.45
C MET A 264 8.64 -2.48 -11.60
N ALA A 265 7.81 -2.02 -12.55
CA ALA A 265 7.45 -2.77 -13.75
C ALA A 265 8.61 -2.92 -14.76
N ASN A 266 9.62 -2.06 -14.66
CA ASN A 266 10.85 -2.14 -15.45
C ASN A 266 12.04 -2.62 -14.61
N GLU A 267 11.80 -3.68 -13.81
CA GLU A 267 12.83 -4.38 -13.04
C GLU A 267 13.66 -3.46 -12.12
N GLY A 268 13.02 -2.44 -11.57
CA GLY A 268 13.60 -1.50 -10.62
C GLY A 268 14.36 -0.33 -11.24
N GLU A 269 14.25 -0.09 -12.54
CA GLU A 269 14.82 1.08 -13.20
C GLU A 269 13.76 2.12 -13.50
N GLY A 270 13.96 3.35 -13.03
CA GLY A 270 13.08 4.48 -13.32
C GLY A 270 13.33 5.05 -14.72
N LYS A 271 12.34 5.79 -15.25
CA LYS A 271 12.41 6.43 -16.57
C LYS A 271 13.62 7.34 -16.76
N ASN A 272 14.12 7.94 -15.67
CA ASN A 272 15.32 8.79 -15.67
C ASN A 272 16.64 8.01 -15.57
N GLY A 273 16.60 6.67 -15.64
CA GLY A 273 17.75 5.77 -15.51
C GLY A 273 18.18 5.51 -14.06
N TYR A 274 17.47 6.05 -13.06
CA TYR A 274 17.76 5.76 -11.66
C TYR A 274 17.45 4.31 -11.33
N ARG A 275 18.44 3.59 -10.76
CA ARG A 275 18.26 2.21 -10.28
C ARG A 275 17.71 2.22 -8.84
N LEU A 276 16.38 2.09 -8.72
CA LEU A 276 15.70 1.99 -7.43
C LEU A 276 16.08 0.69 -6.71
N LEU A 277 15.94 -0.44 -7.41
CA LEU A 277 16.26 -1.80 -6.94
C LEU A 277 16.92 -2.60 -8.07
N ARG A 278 17.65 -3.65 -7.70
CA ARG A 278 18.17 -4.60 -8.67
C ARG A 278 17.07 -5.50 -9.22
N PRO A 279 17.19 -6.03 -10.46
CA PRO A 279 16.19 -6.94 -11.04
C PRO A 279 15.90 -8.16 -10.17
N GLU A 280 16.92 -8.74 -9.55
CA GLU A 280 16.80 -9.88 -8.66
C GLU A 280 15.97 -9.56 -7.41
N THR A 281 16.08 -8.33 -6.93
CA THR A 281 15.30 -7.84 -5.78
C THR A 281 13.83 -7.65 -6.14
N VAL A 282 13.53 -7.09 -7.30
CA VAL A 282 12.15 -6.99 -7.79
C VAL A 282 11.55 -8.38 -8.00
N LYS A 283 12.32 -9.31 -8.58
CA LYS A 283 11.92 -10.71 -8.72
C LYS A 283 11.62 -11.37 -7.38
N LEU A 284 12.45 -11.11 -6.35
CA LEU A 284 12.23 -11.62 -4.99
C LEU A 284 10.96 -11.01 -4.37
N ILE A 285 10.73 -9.71 -4.52
CA ILE A 285 9.52 -9.04 -4.02
C ILE A 285 8.25 -9.68 -4.58
N ARG A 286 8.19 -9.95 -5.88
CA ARG A 286 7.04 -10.55 -6.55
C ARG A 286 6.97 -12.07 -6.53
N SER A 287 7.93 -12.75 -5.87
CA SER A 287 7.89 -14.20 -5.69
C SER A 287 7.00 -14.58 -4.52
N GLU A 288 6.21 -15.64 -4.69
CA GLU A 288 5.32 -16.12 -3.63
C GLU A 288 6.08 -16.58 -2.39
N GLN A 289 5.79 -15.98 -1.25
CA GLN A 289 6.40 -16.29 0.05
C GLN A 289 5.51 -17.17 0.94
N LEU A 290 4.22 -17.31 0.63
CA LEU A 290 3.23 -18.01 1.46
C LEU A 290 2.76 -19.33 0.87
N LYS A 291 3.51 -19.91 -0.06
CA LYS A 291 3.15 -21.18 -0.75
C LYS A 291 2.77 -22.32 0.21
N ASN A 292 3.39 -22.38 1.37
CA ASN A 292 3.16 -23.44 2.38
C ASN A 292 2.19 -23.02 3.49
N PHE A 293 1.59 -21.84 3.39
CA PHE A 293 0.64 -21.34 4.39
C PHE A 293 -0.78 -21.75 4.02
N THR A 294 -1.58 -22.05 5.03
CA THR A 294 -3.02 -22.22 4.83
C THR A 294 -3.63 -20.86 4.49
N ILE A 295 -4.24 -20.75 3.33
CA ILE A 295 -4.99 -19.55 2.92
C ILE A 295 -6.21 -19.43 3.84
N ASN A 296 -6.31 -18.31 4.52
CA ASN A 296 -7.44 -17.95 5.39
C ASN A 296 -8.28 -16.82 4.78
N SER A 297 -9.41 -16.51 5.41
CA SER A 297 -10.31 -15.43 4.96
C SER A 297 -9.62 -14.07 4.90
N ASP A 298 -8.73 -13.77 5.85
CA ASP A 298 -7.98 -12.51 5.87
C ASP A 298 -7.13 -12.36 4.61
N PHE A 299 -6.46 -13.45 4.19
CA PHE A 299 -5.66 -13.46 2.97
C PHE A 299 -6.53 -13.26 1.72
N THR A 300 -7.62 -14.01 1.58
CA THR A 300 -8.50 -13.92 0.41
C THR A 300 -9.14 -12.54 0.29
N CYS A 301 -9.55 -11.95 1.42
CA CYS A 301 -10.09 -10.58 1.44
C CYS A 301 -9.04 -9.53 1.07
N ALA A 302 -7.79 -9.73 1.50
CA ALA A 302 -6.72 -8.75 1.26
C ALA A 302 -6.10 -8.84 -0.13
N ALA A 303 -5.87 -10.06 -0.64
CA ALA A 303 -5.11 -10.27 -1.88
C ALA A 303 -5.97 -10.57 -3.11
N GLY A 304 -7.17 -11.13 -2.92
CA GLY A 304 -8.05 -11.57 -4.01
C GLY A 304 -7.79 -13.01 -4.47
N THR A 305 -8.71 -13.54 -5.28
CA THR A 305 -8.61 -14.90 -5.83
C THR A 305 -7.52 -15.01 -6.91
N GLY A 306 -6.74 -16.08 -6.88
CA GLY A 306 -5.64 -16.33 -7.82
C GLY A 306 -4.33 -15.65 -7.46
N TYR A 307 -4.32 -14.86 -6.40
CA TYR A 307 -3.11 -14.21 -5.90
C TYR A 307 -2.49 -14.99 -4.73
N GLY A 308 -1.16 -15.06 -4.72
CA GLY A 308 -0.32 -15.33 -3.57
C GLY A 308 0.21 -14.03 -2.98
N TYR A 309 1.18 -14.11 -2.07
CA TYR A 309 1.78 -12.94 -1.43
C TYR A 309 3.29 -13.00 -1.49
N GLY A 310 3.88 -11.97 -2.06
CA GLY A 310 5.32 -11.78 -2.11
C GLY A 310 5.85 -11.08 -0.85
N LEU A 311 6.91 -10.33 -1.00
CA LEU A 311 7.38 -9.43 0.06
C LEU A 311 6.55 -8.15 0.04
N GLY A 312 5.43 -8.15 0.78
CA GLY A 312 4.58 -7.00 1.05
C GLY A 312 3.59 -6.60 -0.04
N MET A 313 3.45 -7.40 -1.09
CA MET A 313 2.50 -7.19 -2.18
C MET A 313 1.86 -8.52 -2.60
N ARG A 314 0.63 -8.48 -3.11
CA ARG A 314 0.08 -9.65 -3.79
C ARG A 314 0.85 -9.92 -5.08
N THR A 315 0.92 -11.17 -5.48
CA THR A 315 1.48 -11.61 -6.76
C THR A 315 0.56 -12.64 -7.39
N LEU A 316 0.30 -12.53 -8.69
CA LEU A 316 -0.57 -13.46 -9.39
C LEU A 316 0.13 -14.82 -9.54
N VAL A 317 -0.44 -15.86 -8.96
CA VAL A 317 0.10 -17.23 -8.97
C VAL A 317 -0.78 -18.23 -9.73
N SER A 318 -2.06 -17.88 -9.95
CA SER A 318 -3.01 -18.66 -10.70
C SER A 318 -3.99 -17.76 -11.43
N LYS A 319 -4.18 -17.97 -12.72
CA LYS A 319 -5.10 -17.18 -13.54
C LYS A 319 -6.54 -17.67 -13.39
N ALA A 320 -7.48 -16.73 -13.24
CA ALA A 320 -8.89 -16.98 -13.46
C ALA A 320 -9.19 -17.03 -14.96
N ASP A 321 -10.33 -17.66 -15.33
CA ASP A 321 -10.79 -17.66 -16.72
C ASP A 321 -10.94 -16.24 -17.24
N GLY A 322 -10.33 -15.97 -18.39
CA GLY A 322 -10.36 -14.65 -19.05
C GLY A 322 -9.36 -13.64 -18.49
N GLN A 323 -8.63 -13.93 -17.42
CA GLN A 323 -7.60 -13.02 -16.90
C GLN A 323 -6.39 -12.96 -17.84
N ARG A 324 -6.06 -11.76 -18.30
CA ARG A 324 -5.01 -11.53 -19.31
C ARG A 324 -3.62 -11.30 -18.71
N SER A 325 -3.53 -10.65 -17.55
CA SER A 325 -2.24 -10.36 -16.91
C SER A 325 -1.38 -11.62 -16.72
N PRO A 326 -0.05 -11.54 -16.87
CA PRO A 326 0.82 -12.69 -16.73
C PRO A 326 0.95 -13.14 -15.27
N LEU A 327 1.34 -14.41 -15.06
CA LEU A 327 1.75 -14.89 -13.75
C LEU A 327 2.93 -14.04 -13.25
N GLY A 328 2.90 -13.68 -11.97
CA GLY A 328 3.89 -12.77 -11.39
C GLY A 328 3.58 -11.29 -11.58
N GLU A 329 2.41 -10.91 -12.14
CA GLU A 329 1.84 -9.56 -11.97
C GLU A 329 1.68 -9.29 -10.47
N PHE A 330 2.04 -8.10 -10.02
CA PHE A 330 2.07 -7.76 -8.60
C PHE A 330 1.62 -6.33 -8.32
N GLY A 331 1.24 -6.05 -7.09
CA GLY A 331 0.76 -4.73 -6.68
C GLY A 331 -0.03 -4.76 -5.39
N TRP A 332 -0.78 -3.70 -5.13
CA TRP A 332 -1.65 -3.57 -3.96
C TRP A 332 -2.78 -2.56 -4.17
N ASP A 333 -3.65 -2.43 -3.15
CA ASP A 333 -4.75 -1.46 -3.14
C ASP A 333 -4.74 -0.61 -1.89
N GLY A 334 -5.44 0.53 -1.93
CA GLY A 334 -5.70 1.40 -0.78
C GLY A 334 -7.19 1.45 -0.40
N ALA A 335 -7.48 1.73 0.86
CA ALA A 335 -8.85 1.78 1.39
C ALA A 335 -9.73 2.85 0.69
N ALA A 336 -9.14 3.94 0.20
CA ALA A 336 -9.82 4.93 -0.63
C ALA A 336 -9.81 4.57 -2.12
N CYS A 337 -9.72 3.27 -2.43
CA CYS A 337 -9.86 2.75 -3.77
C CYS A 337 -8.70 3.04 -4.73
N SER A 338 -7.53 3.43 -4.24
CA SER A 338 -6.33 3.43 -5.05
C SER A 338 -5.90 2.01 -5.42
N TYR A 339 -5.30 1.85 -6.59
CA TYR A 339 -4.86 0.56 -7.13
C TYR A 339 -3.56 0.72 -7.91
N VAL A 340 -2.57 -0.07 -7.54
CA VAL A 340 -1.33 -0.20 -8.31
C VAL A 340 -1.19 -1.63 -8.84
N MET A 341 -0.90 -1.74 -10.12
CA MET A 341 -0.55 -2.98 -10.81
C MET A 341 0.76 -2.80 -11.56
N MET A 342 1.63 -3.77 -11.42
CA MET A 342 2.95 -3.80 -12.04
C MET A 342 3.17 -5.17 -12.70
N ASP A 343 3.54 -5.14 -13.96
CA ASP A 343 3.84 -6.32 -14.77
C ASP A 343 5.27 -6.18 -15.31
N ALA A 344 6.19 -6.88 -14.67
CA ALA A 344 7.60 -6.83 -15.05
C ALA A 344 7.93 -7.69 -16.30
N GLU A 345 6.99 -8.49 -16.80
CA GLU A 345 7.17 -9.24 -18.03
C GLU A 345 6.98 -8.34 -19.27
N ASN A 346 5.96 -7.50 -19.25
CA ASN A 346 5.61 -6.60 -20.35
C ASN A 346 6.04 -5.15 -20.12
N GLY A 347 6.59 -4.83 -18.93
CA GLY A 347 6.94 -3.47 -18.53
C GLY A 347 5.72 -2.57 -18.37
N ILE A 348 4.56 -3.12 -17.92
CA ILE A 348 3.31 -2.37 -17.76
C ILE A 348 3.10 -1.96 -16.32
N ALA A 349 2.79 -0.70 -16.10
CA ALA A 349 2.36 -0.15 -14.83
C ALA A 349 1.01 0.55 -14.98
N ILE A 350 0.11 0.31 -14.02
CA ILE A 350 -1.16 1.03 -13.89
C ILE A 350 -1.22 1.61 -12.49
N PHE A 351 -1.55 2.89 -12.38
CA PHE A 351 -2.00 3.46 -11.14
C PHE A 351 -3.34 4.16 -11.34
N PHE A 352 -4.33 3.70 -10.58
CA PHE A 352 -5.68 4.26 -10.53
C PHE A 352 -5.93 4.81 -9.13
N ALA A 353 -6.55 5.98 -9.02
CA ALA A 353 -6.92 6.57 -7.75
C ALA A 353 -8.34 7.16 -7.77
N THR A 354 -8.96 7.13 -6.62
CA THR A 354 -10.19 7.85 -6.29
C THR A 354 -10.13 8.22 -4.80
N HIS A 355 -11.10 8.97 -4.33
CA HIS A 355 -11.18 9.46 -2.95
C HIS A 355 -12.45 8.96 -2.23
N LEU A 356 -12.80 7.67 -2.49
CA LEU A 356 -14.02 7.02 -2.00
C LEU A 356 -13.68 5.81 -1.11
N LEU A 357 -14.13 5.86 0.14
CA LEU A 357 -14.01 4.77 1.11
C LEU A 357 -15.19 3.80 1.03
N SER A 358 -14.96 2.56 1.45
CA SER A 358 -16.00 1.54 1.69
C SER A 358 -16.86 1.17 0.49
N TRP A 359 -16.36 1.40 -0.75
CA TRP A 359 -17.06 0.97 -1.93
C TRP A 359 -17.13 -0.56 -2.03
N PRO A 360 -18.31 -1.17 -2.18
CA PRO A 360 -18.43 -2.62 -2.24
C PRO A 360 -17.85 -3.19 -3.54
N ASN A 361 -17.14 -4.33 -3.40
CA ASN A 361 -16.55 -5.08 -4.53
C ASN A 361 -15.70 -4.22 -5.49
N LEU A 362 -14.90 -3.32 -4.93
CA LEU A 362 -14.07 -2.42 -5.72
C LEU A 362 -13.07 -3.16 -6.63
N LEU A 363 -12.44 -4.23 -6.11
CA LEU A 363 -11.51 -5.07 -6.87
C LEU A 363 -12.14 -5.58 -8.17
N GLY A 364 -13.35 -6.12 -8.08
CA GLY A 364 -14.08 -6.64 -9.25
C GLY A 364 -14.73 -5.55 -10.11
N SER A 365 -15.07 -4.40 -9.51
CA SER A 365 -15.86 -3.38 -10.22
C SER A 365 -15.07 -2.19 -10.77
N ALA A 366 -13.80 -2.04 -10.39
CA ALA A 366 -12.92 -0.99 -10.94
C ALA A 366 -11.56 -1.53 -11.35
N HIS A 367 -10.84 -2.21 -10.43
CA HIS A 367 -9.45 -2.58 -10.66
C HIS A 367 -9.30 -3.65 -11.75
N ALA A 368 -10.04 -4.77 -11.65
CA ALA A 368 -9.98 -5.83 -12.64
C ALA A 368 -10.40 -5.36 -14.04
N PRO A 369 -11.53 -4.62 -14.24
CA PRO A 369 -11.88 -4.12 -15.55
C PRO A 369 -10.83 -3.18 -16.17
N ILE A 370 -10.25 -2.24 -15.39
CA ILE A 370 -9.21 -1.33 -15.88
C ILE A 370 -7.98 -2.13 -16.32
N ARG A 371 -7.55 -3.10 -15.51
CA ARG A 371 -6.45 -4.00 -15.86
C ARG A 371 -6.75 -4.77 -17.15
N ASP A 372 -7.88 -5.46 -17.23
CA ASP A 372 -8.19 -6.36 -18.33
C ASP A 372 -8.40 -5.60 -19.65
N PHE A 373 -9.02 -4.40 -19.62
CA PHE A 373 -9.13 -3.52 -20.78
C PHE A 373 -7.76 -2.97 -21.23
N THR A 374 -6.81 -2.80 -20.30
CA THR A 374 -5.44 -2.41 -20.64
C THR A 374 -4.78 -3.49 -21.49
N TYR A 375 -4.82 -4.75 -21.03
CA TYR A 375 -4.25 -5.86 -21.81
C TYR A 375 -4.97 -6.08 -23.13
N GLU A 376 -6.30 -5.96 -23.15
CA GLU A 376 -7.09 -6.04 -24.39
C GLU A 376 -6.68 -4.96 -25.39
N ALA A 377 -6.49 -3.71 -24.94
CA ALA A 377 -6.09 -2.60 -25.79
C ALA A 377 -4.67 -2.79 -26.38
N LEU A 378 -3.80 -3.47 -25.64
CA LEU A 378 -2.43 -3.75 -26.06
C LEU A 378 -2.30 -5.05 -26.89
N GLY A 379 -3.38 -5.82 -27.03
CA GLY A 379 -3.36 -7.09 -27.74
C GLY A 379 -2.62 -8.21 -27.02
N LEU A 380 -2.54 -8.11 -25.70
CA LEU A 380 -1.86 -9.06 -24.80
C LEU A 380 -2.84 -10.03 -24.13
#